data_59b6c6ee91ad4b784c436eeb47a5805a
#
_entry.id   59b6c6ee91ad4b784c436eeb47a5805a
#
_cell.length_a   1.000
_cell.length_b   1.000
_cell.length_c   1.000
_cell.angle_alpha   90.00
_cell.angle_beta   90.00
_cell.angle_gamma   90.00
#
_symmetry.space_group_name_H-M   'P 1'
#
loop_
_entity.id
_entity.type
_entity.pdbx_description
1 polymer ?
#
loop_
_entity_poly.entity_id
_entity_poly.type
_entity_poly.pdbx_seq_one_letter_code
_entity_poly.pdbx_strand_id
1 'polypeptide(L)'
;MNAYLGIELGSTRIKAVAIRDDHRPVSSGDYTWASSFKDGIWTYELDEAWRGINSALKSIENCVSIKAMGISAMMHGYLAFDKDWNLLVPFRTWQNTVTAVAATELTNVFGFNIPQRWSIAHLYQAVLNGEEHVNRIAHITTLAGYVHYRLTGVNAVGVGEASGIFPIDSENLCYDQIMVEKFNAIISKYQLPWKLEDVLPSVLVAGEKAGSLTESGAKLLGGMLPVGISFAPPEGDAGTGMVATNAVAPGTGNVSAGTSIFSMVVLENPLKNIYEEIDMVTTPTGKPVAMVHCNNCTNDSNAWVGVLREAAELLGAEPSTGEVYTKLYQKALEGDADCGGVLVCNYLAGEGVTHMDTGRPLVARRADSRFTLANFFKAQLYSTMATLHLGMEILAKENVAIDSMTGHGGLFKTPGVAQKYMAAALNAPVTVMKTAGEGGPYGMALLAAYLLKAKEISLEEYLENVVFGDAEGSTMEPDAADVAGYKAYLKAYCDAL
;
A
#
# COMPACT_ATOMS: atom_id res chain seq x y z
N MET A 1 -22.13 19.76 12.59
CA MET A 1 -21.05 20.02 11.60
C MET A 1 -21.06 18.85 10.62
N ASN A 2 -20.98 19.11 9.30
CA ASN A 2 -20.87 18.04 8.31
C ASN A 2 -19.50 17.39 8.38
N ALA A 3 -19.42 16.10 8.17
CA ALA A 3 -18.19 15.35 8.11
C ALA A 3 -18.27 14.17 7.12
N TYR A 4 -17.10 13.67 6.74
CA TYR A 4 -16.91 12.51 5.88
C TYR A 4 -16.03 11.51 6.63
N LEU A 5 -16.37 10.23 6.55
CA LEU A 5 -15.76 9.19 7.35
C LEU A 5 -15.02 8.18 6.48
N GLY A 6 -13.75 7.97 6.75
CA GLY A 6 -13.00 6.84 6.22
C GLY A 6 -12.66 5.85 7.33
N ILE A 7 -12.85 4.57 7.04
CA ILE A 7 -12.46 3.47 7.91
C ILE A 7 -11.48 2.60 7.16
N GLU A 8 -10.32 2.32 7.77
CA GLU A 8 -9.29 1.45 7.20
C GLU A 8 -9.02 0.26 8.11
N LEU A 9 -9.00 -0.93 7.52
CA LEU A 9 -8.54 -2.17 8.15
C LEU A 9 -7.13 -2.49 7.65
N GLY A 10 -6.13 -1.80 8.21
CA GLY A 10 -4.71 -2.03 7.90
C GLY A 10 -4.16 -3.27 8.61
N SER A 11 -2.94 -3.69 8.27
CA SER A 11 -2.34 -4.95 8.78
C SER A 11 -2.12 -5.00 10.30
N THR A 12 -1.98 -3.85 10.96
CA THR A 12 -1.72 -3.79 12.41
C THR A 12 -2.76 -2.98 13.17
N ARG A 13 -3.53 -2.16 12.47
CA ARG A 13 -4.53 -1.26 13.07
C ARG A 13 -5.78 -1.16 12.20
N ILE A 14 -6.91 -1.08 12.87
CA ILE A 14 -8.16 -0.61 12.28
C ILE A 14 -8.32 0.84 12.73
N LYS A 15 -8.42 1.77 11.79
CA LYS A 15 -8.46 3.22 12.07
C LYS A 15 -9.68 3.85 11.41
N ALA A 16 -10.34 4.76 12.12
CA ALA A 16 -11.41 5.60 11.59
C ALA A 16 -10.98 7.07 11.67
N VAL A 17 -11.21 7.82 10.60
CA VAL A 17 -10.92 9.26 10.53
C VAL A 17 -12.13 9.98 9.97
N ALA A 18 -12.60 11.00 10.70
CA ALA A 18 -13.62 11.93 10.23
C ALA A 18 -12.97 13.25 9.83
N ILE A 19 -13.30 13.75 8.65
CA ILE A 19 -12.84 15.04 8.13
C ILE A 19 -14.03 15.98 7.93
N ARG A 20 -13.78 17.29 8.00
CA ARG A 20 -14.77 18.34 7.74
C ARG A 20 -14.86 18.72 6.25
N ASP A 21 -15.73 19.67 5.94
CA ASP A 21 -15.85 20.26 4.58
C ASP A 21 -14.54 20.96 4.13
N ASP A 22 -13.67 21.37 5.05
CA ASP A 22 -12.33 21.91 4.79
C ASP A 22 -11.24 20.84 4.70
N HIS A 23 -11.62 19.57 4.63
CA HIS A 23 -10.79 18.36 4.52
C HIS A 23 -9.83 18.11 5.70
N ARG A 24 -9.94 18.89 6.78
CA ARG A 24 -9.11 18.70 7.98
C ARG A 24 -9.70 17.61 8.88
N PRO A 25 -8.86 16.72 9.40
CA PRO A 25 -9.29 15.76 10.42
C PRO A 25 -9.91 16.47 11.63
N VAL A 26 -11.05 15.97 12.09
CA VAL A 26 -11.76 16.51 13.28
C VAL A 26 -11.76 15.51 14.41
N SER A 27 -11.78 14.22 14.10
CA SER A 27 -11.70 13.18 15.10
C SER A 27 -11.18 11.89 14.48
N SER A 28 -10.49 11.08 15.28
CA SER A 28 -9.99 9.78 14.86
C SER A 28 -10.05 8.78 16.01
N GLY A 29 -10.13 7.52 15.68
CA GLY A 29 -10.01 6.43 16.62
C GLY A 29 -9.33 5.23 15.99
N ASP A 30 -8.75 4.38 16.81
CA ASP A 30 -8.04 3.21 16.34
C ASP A 30 -8.22 1.99 17.24
N TYR A 31 -7.86 0.83 16.71
CA TYR A 31 -7.84 -0.44 17.39
C TYR A 31 -6.67 -1.27 16.85
N THR A 32 -5.84 -1.80 17.74
CA THR A 32 -4.73 -2.68 17.35
C THR A 32 -5.22 -4.12 17.23
N TRP A 33 -4.91 -4.76 16.11
CA TRP A 33 -5.15 -6.17 15.85
C TRP A 33 -3.94 -6.81 15.16
N ALA A 34 -3.95 -8.13 15.00
CA ALA A 34 -2.83 -8.84 14.38
C ALA A 34 -3.32 -10.05 13.57
N SER A 35 -2.56 -10.38 12.53
CA SER A 35 -2.69 -11.65 11.84
C SER A 35 -2.26 -12.80 12.73
N SER A 36 -2.78 -13.98 12.44
CA SER A 36 -2.36 -15.24 13.06
C SER A 36 -1.98 -16.23 11.98
N PHE A 37 -0.97 -17.07 12.25
CA PHE A 37 -0.58 -18.16 11.36
C PHE A 37 -1.23 -19.44 11.87
N LYS A 38 -2.21 -19.96 11.12
CA LYS A 38 -2.98 -21.15 11.46
C LYS A 38 -3.02 -22.11 10.27
N ASP A 39 -2.73 -23.38 10.50
CA ASP A 39 -2.77 -24.43 9.47
C ASP A 39 -1.99 -24.08 8.18
N GLY A 40 -0.85 -23.40 8.32
CA GLY A 40 -0.02 -22.99 7.21
C GLY A 40 -0.48 -21.71 6.49
N ILE A 41 -1.49 -20.99 7.01
CA ILE A 41 -2.10 -19.81 6.41
C ILE A 41 -2.08 -18.61 7.37
N TRP A 42 -1.64 -17.46 6.87
CA TRP A 42 -1.82 -16.16 7.54
C TRP A 42 -3.25 -15.69 7.36
N THR A 43 -3.92 -15.42 8.48
CA THR A 43 -5.34 -15.04 8.52
C THR A 43 -5.63 -13.98 9.58
N TYR A 44 -6.80 -13.33 9.46
CA TYR A 44 -7.41 -12.49 10.50
C TYR A 44 -8.80 -13.02 10.81
N GLU A 45 -9.20 -12.92 12.07
CA GLU A 45 -10.57 -13.26 12.49
C GLU A 45 -11.54 -12.14 12.08
N LEU A 46 -12.51 -12.45 11.22
CA LEU A 46 -13.48 -11.45 10.73
C LEU A 46 -14.33 -10.84 11.86
N ASP A 47 -14.59 -11.60 12.94
CA ASP A 47 -15.28 -11.06 14.12
C ASP A 47 -14.45 -10.00 14.85
N GLU A 48 -13.13 -10.11 14.80
CA GLU A 48 -12.23 -9.11 15.36
C GLU A 48 -12.24 -7.82 14.52
N ALA A 49 -12.40 -7.93 13.21
CA ALA A 49 -12.58 -6.76 12.34
C ALA A 49 -13.79 -5.91 12.81
N TRP A 50 -14.92 -6.53 13.12
CA TRP A 50 -16.09 -5.83 13.63
C TRP A 50 -15.88 -5.23 15.02
N ARG A 51 -15.20 -5.93 15.92
CA ARG A 51 -14.80 -5.37 17.24
C ARG A 51 -13.92 -4.14 17.08
N GLY A 52 -12.94 -4.21 16.17
CA GLY A 52 -12.02 -3.13 15.89
C GLY A 52 -12.70 -1.91 15.25
N ILE A 53 -13.56 -2.11 14.25
CA ILE A 53 -14.35 -1.02 13.65
C ILE A 53 -15.19 -0.32 14.71
N ASN A 54 -15.92 -1.09 15.52
CA ASN A 54 -16.75 -0.53 16.59
C ASN A 54 -15.91 0.22 17.65
N SER A 55 -14.71 -0.28 17.97
CA SER A 55 -13.81 0.41 18.91
C SER A 55 -13.31 1.73 18.34
N ALA A 56 -12.86 1.75 17.09
CA ALA A 56 -12.41 2.96 16.41
C ALA A 56 -13.53 4.02 16.31
N LEU A 57 -14.76 3.59 15.97
CA LEU A 57 -15.91 4.48 15.85
C LEU A 57 -16.32 5.15 17.16
N LYS A 58 -16.11 4.51 18.31
CA LYS A 58 -16.43 5.12 19.64
C LYS A 58 -15.69 6.43 19.90
N SER A 59 -14.54 6.62 19.27
CA SER A 59 -13.72 7.82 19.39
C SER A 59 -14.16 8.93 18.43
N ILE A 60 -15.05 8.63 17.47
CA ILE A 60 -15.57 9.64 16.56
C ILE A 60 -16.59 10.52 17.29
N GLU A 61 -16.39 11.82 17.21
CA GLU A 61 -17.21 12.79 17.95
C GLU A 61 -18.69 12.74 17.56
N ASN A 62 -19.57 12.68 18.57
CA ASN A 62 -21.02 12.63 18.36
C ASN A 62 -21.62 13.93 17.78
N CYS A 63 -20.84 15.03 17.72
CA CYS A 63 -21.30 16.33 17.20
C CYS A 63 -21.18 16.45 15.68
N VAL A 64 -20.58 15.46 14.98
CA VAL A 64 -20.46 15.48 13.52
C VAL A 64 -21.60 14.71 12.86
N SER A 65 -22.12 15.28 11.76
CA SER A 65 -23.11 14.62 10.90
C SER A 65 -22.41 14.02 9.69
N ILE A 66 -22.22 12.70 9.69
CA ILE A 66 -21.57 11.99 8.58
C ILE A 66 -22.46 12.05 7.35
N LYS A 67 -21.98 12.62 6.25
CA LYS A 67 -22.67 12.78 4.96
C LYS A 67 -22.40 11.66 3.99
N ALA A 68 -21.16 11.21 3.96
CA ALA A 68 -20.73 10.05 3.20
C ALA A 68 -19.59 9.34 3.96
N MET A 69 -19.40 8.07 3.62
CA MET A 69 -18.32 7.27 4.19
C MET A 69 -17.77 6.26 3.19
N GLY A 70 -16.64 5.66 3.52
CA GLY A 70 -16.07 4.58 2.75
C GLY A 70 -15.22 3.66 3.60
N ILE A 71 -14.92 2.50 3.03
CA ILE A 71 -14.10 1.44 3.63
C ILE A 71 -12.83 1.29 2.81
N SER A 72 -11.70 1.30 3.49
CA SER A 72 -10.40 0.88 2.98
C SER A 72 -9.93 -0.35 3.76
N ALA A 73 -9.15 -1.21 3.13
CA ALA A 73 -8.50 -2.30 3.83
C ALA A 73 -7.15 -2.65 3.19
N MET A 74 -6.36 -3.48 3.89
CA MET A 74 -5.20 -4.11 3.28
C MET A 74 -5.61 -4.75 1.95
N MET A 75 -4.90 -4.37 0.90
CA MET A 75 -5.20 -4.80 -0.47
C MET A 75 -4.95 -6.30 -0.65
N HIS A 76 -5.56 -6.89 -1.67
CA HIS A 76 -5.40 -8.31 -2.02
C HIS A 76 -6.06 -9.28 -1.03
N GLY A 77 -5.60 -10.54 -1.07
CA GLY A 77 -6.12 -11.61 -0.25
C GLY A 77 -7.33 -12.29 -0.86
N TYR A 78 -7.84 -13.31 -0.17
CA TYR A 78 -8.88 -14.19 -0.70
C TYR A 78 -9.93 -14.50 0.36
N LEU A 79 -11.13 -14.00 0.12
CA LEU A 79 -12.35 -14.33 0.83
C LEU A 79 -13.34 -14.95 -0.14
N ALA A 80 -13.74 -16.20 0.12
CA ALA A 80 -14.67 -16.95 -0.71
C ALA A 80 -15.94 -17.30 0.08
N PHE A 81 -17.09 -17.04 -0.52
CA PHE A 81 -18.40 -17.22 0.11
C PHE A 81 -19.32 -18.08 -0.76
N ASP A 82 -20.25 -18.79 -0.11
CA ASP A 82 -21.38 -19.43 -0.78
C ASP A 82 -22.47 -18.42 -1.14
N LYS A 83 -23.56 -18.90 -1.77
CA LYS A 83 -24.71 -18.08 -2.18
C LYS A 83 -25.41 -17.33 -1.04
N ASP A 84 -25.25 -17.80 0.19
CA ASP A 84 -25.86 -17.23 1.39
C ASP A 84 -24.85 -16.36 2.18
N TRP A 85 -23.69 -16.07 1.57
CA TRP A 85 -22.57 -15.31 2.15
C TRP A 85 -21.97 -15.96 3.41
N ASN A 86 -22.01 -17.27 3.52
CA ASN A 86 -21.24 -18.01 4.51
C ASN A 86 -19.79 -18.14 4.04
N LEU A 87 -18.85 -17.78 4.90
CA LEU A 87 -17.41 -17.95 4.62
C LEU A 87 -17.07 -19.41 4.42
N LEU A 88 -16.44 -19.74 3.30
CA LEU A 88 -16.13 -21.13 2.92
C LEU A 88 -14.79 -21.62 3.46
N VAL A 89 -13.81 -20.73 3.55
CA VAL A 89 -12.45 -21.00 4.07
C VAL A 89 -11.97 -19.80 4.88
N PRO A 90 -11.01 -19.96 5.80
CA PRO A 90 -10.40 -18.82 6.49
C PRO A 90 -9.88 -17.77 5.51
N PHE A 91 -9.92 -16.51 5.90
CA PHE A 91 -9.37 -15.40 5.10
C PHE A 91 -7.89 -15.63 4.83
N ARG A 92 -7.48 -15.73 3.56
CA ARG A 92 -6.09 -15.83 3.14
C ARG A 92 -5.59 -14.43 2.83
N THR A 93 -4.68 -13.91 3.64
CA THR A 93 -4.18 -12.54 3.54
C THR A 93 -3.13 -12.39 2.45
N TRP A 94 -2.73 -11.17 2.16
CA TRP A 94 -1.62 -10.81 1.26
C TRP A 94 -0.27 -11.41 1.69
N GLN A 95 -0.10 -11.80 2.96
CA GLN A 95 1.12 -12.38 3.52
C GLN A 95 1.38 -13.82 3.04
N ASN A 96 0.38 -14.48 2.46
CA ASN A 96 0.49 -15.86 2.05
C ASN A 96 1.25 -15.99 0.72
N THR A 97 2.27 -16.85 0.69
CA THR A 97 3.10 -17.15 -0.48
C THR A 97 2.89 -18.59 -0.98
N VAL A 98 1.69 -19.15 -0.77
CA VAL A 98 1.36 -20.54 -1.10
C VAL A 98 0.81 -20.72 -2.51
N THR A 99 0.85 -19.70 -3.35
CA THR A 99 0.21 -19.62 -4.67
C THR A 99 1.21 -19.51 -5.81
N ALA A 100 2.48 -19.89 -5.60
CA ALA A 100 3.55 -19.70 -6.59
C ALA A 100 3.23 -20.40 -7.93
N VAL A 101 2.69 -21.62 -7.90
CA VAL A 101 2.34 -22.37 -9.11
C VAL A 101 1.25 -21.65 -9.90
N ALA A 102 0.18 -21.26 -9.22
CA ALA A 102 -0.92 -20.52 -9.83
C ALA A 102 -0.47 -19.17 -10.41
N ALA A 103 0.31 -18.41 -9.64
CA ALA A 103 0.83 -17.11 -10.06
C ALA A 103 1.67 -17.22 -11.34
N THR A 104 2.61 -18.16 -11.39
CA THR A 104 3.47 -18.39 -12.56
C THR A 104 2.64 -18.82 -13.80
N GLU A 105 1.70 -19.75 -13.63
CA GLU A 105 0.85 -20.21 -14.74
C GLU A 105 -0.02 -19.08 -15.27
N LEU A 106 -0.65 -18.30 -14.37
CA LEU A 106 -1.49 -17.16 -14.77
C LEU A 106 -0.69 -16.05 -15.45
N THR A 107 0.50 -15.73 -14.96
CA THR A 107 1.40 -14.76 -15.58
C THR A 107 1.70 -15.15 -17.03
N ASN A 108 2.03 -16.42 -17.26
CA ASN A 108 2.30 -16.93 -18.62
C ASN A 108 1.06 -16.91 -19.52
N VAL A 109 -0.10 -17.31 -19.00
CA VAL A 109 -1.36 -17.38 -19.77
C VAL A 109 -1.86 -15.99 -20.14
N PHE A 110 -1.79 -15.05 -19.19
CA PHE A 110 -2.30 -13.70 -19.40
C PHE A 110 -1.32 -12.83 -20.21
N GLY A 111 -0.01 -13.07 -20.08
CA GLY A 111 1.00 -12.13 -20.51
C GLY A 111 0.99 -10.86 -19.65
N PHE A 112 0.77 -11.03 -18.35
CA PHE A 112 0.63 -9.98 -17.35
C PHE A 112 1.11 -10.50 -15.99
N ASN A 113 1.90 -9.74 -15.24
CA ASN A 113 2.40 -10.20 -13.95
C ASN A 113 1.27 -10.42 -12.94
N ILE A 114 1.15 -11.63 -12.42
CA ILE A 114 0.19 -11.99 -11.37
C ILE A 114 0.94 -12.34 -10.09
N PRO A 115 1.04 -11.42 -9.14
CA PRO A 115 1.70 -11.68 -7.86
C PRO A 115 0.98 -12.75 -7.03
N GLN A 116 1.74 -13.50 -6.24
CA GLN A 116 1.19 -14.58 -5.40
C GLN A 116 0.09 -14.13 -4.44
N ARG A 117 0.12 -12.87 -4.00
CA ARG A 117 -0.83 -12.30 -3.04
C ARG A 117 -2.19 -11.91 -3.62
N TRP A 118 -2.35 -11.91 -4.95
CA TRP A 118 -3.59 -11.51 -5.60
C TRP A 118 -4.71 -12.55 -5.40
N SER A 119 -5.95 -12.07 -5.32
CA SER A 119 -7.11 -12.94 -5.09
C SER A 119 -7.25 -14.03 -6.15
N ILE A 120 -6.97 -13.70 -7.42
CA ILE A 120 -7.04 -14.67 -8.53
C ILE A 120 -5.98 -15.79 -8.41
N ALA A 121 -4.79 -15.47 -7.90
CA ALA A 121 -3.76 -16.48 -7.66
C ALA A 121 -4.21 -17.47 -6.58
N HIS A 122 -4.84 -16.97 -5.51
CA HIS A 122 -5.41 -17.83 -4.46
C HIS A 122 -6.58 -18.67 -4.97
N LEU A 123 -7.49 -18.10 -5.76
CA LEU A 123 -8.60 -18.83 -6.36
C LEU A 123 -8.08 -19.95 -7.26
N TYR A 124 -7.14 -19.63 -8.16
CA TYR A 124 -6.60 -20.64 -9.08
C TYR A 124 -5.78 -21.70 -8.36
N GLN A 125 -5.03 -21.34 -7.34
CA GLN A 125 -4.31 -22.33 -6.53
C GLN A 125 -5.28 -23.30 -5.81
N ALA A 126 -6.41 -22.78 -5.31
CA ALA A 126 -7.45 -23.63 -4.72
C ALA A 126 -8.06 -24.61 -5.75
N VAL A 127 -8.26 -24.15 -6.99
CA VAL A 127 -8.69 -25.00 -8.11
C VAL A 127 -7.65 -26.08 -8.41
N LEU A 128 -6.37 -25.71 -8.52
CA LEU A 128 -5.26 -26.66 -8.78
C LEU A 128 -5.13 -27.72 -7.67
N ASN A 129 -5.33 -27.31 -6.43
CA ASN A 129 -5.28 -28.21 -5.27
C ASN A 129 -6.52 -29.11 -5.15
N GLY A 130 -7.60 -28.85 -5.93
CA GLY A 130 -8.87 -29.56 -5.81
C GLY A 130 -9.57 -29.33 -4.47
N GLU A 131 -9.46 -28.14 -3.89
CA GLU A 131 -10.05 -27.81 -2.60
C GLU A 131 -11.59 -27.88 -2.67
N GLU A 132 -12.24 -28.57 -1.72
CA GLU A 132 -13.68 -28.87 -1.75
C GLU A 132 -14.58 -27.61 -1.87
N HIS A 133 -14.16 -26.51 -1.24
CA HIS A 133 -14.93 -25.27 -1.25
C HIS A 133 -15.11 -24.66 -2.64
N VAL A 134 -14.20 -24.95 -3.58
CA VAL A 134 -14.21 -24.37 -4.94
C VAL A 134 -15.55 -24.61 -5.65
N ASN A 135 -16.16 -25.78 -5.46
CA ASN A 135 -17.46 -26.12 -6.06
C ASN A 135 -18.65 -25.35 -5.43
N ARG A 136 -18.46 -24.67 -4.31
CA ARG A 136 -19.49 -23.94 -3.57
C ARG A 136 -19.36 -22.43 -3.65
N ILE A 137 -18.32 -21.94 -4.32
CA ILE A 137 -18.08 -20.50 -4.47
C ILE A 137 -19.23 -19.88 -5.26
N ALA A 138 -19.81 -18.83 -4.70
CA ALA A 138 -20.72 -17.93 -5.36
C ALA A 138 -20.21 -16.49 -5.39
N HIS A 139 -19.34 -16.12 -4.43
CA HIS A 139 -18.73 -14.80 -4.37
C HIS A 139 -17.29 -14.92 -3.90
N ILE A 140 -16.38 -14.18 -4.55
CA ILE A 140 -15.05 -13.87 -4.04
C ILE A 140 -14.95 -12.36 -3.84
N THR A 141 -14.18 -11.93 -2.85
CA THR A 141 -13.96 -10.50 -2.61
C THR A 141 -12.72 -10.32 -1.72
N THR A 142 -12.39 -9.07 -1.45
CA THR A 142 -11.35 -8.64 -0.51
C THR A 142 -11.96 -8.29 0.85
N LEU A 143 -11.10 -7.94 1.80
CA LEU A 143 -11.57 -7.50 3.13
C LEU A 143 -12.40 -6.20 3.04
N ALA A 144 -11.97 -5.24 2.21
CA ALA A 144 -12.72 -4.00 1.98
C ALA A 144 -14.09 -4.28 1.37
N GLY A 145 -14.15 -5.10 0.32
CA GLY A 145 -15.39 -5.51 -0.32
C GLY A 145 -16.34 -6.28 0.61
N TYR A 146 -15.82 -7.18 1.45
CA TYR A 146 -16.60 -7.90 2.44
C TYR A 146 -17.25 -6.95 3.47
N VAL A 147 -16.45 -6.07 4.07
CA VAL A 147 -16.99 -5.10 5.06
C VAL A 147 -18.02 -4.20 4.41
N HIS A 148 -17.73 -3.71 3.20
CA HIS A 148 -18.67 -2.89 2.42
C HIS A 148 -19.99 -3.61 2.17
N TYR A 149 -19.94 -4.84 1.66
CA TYR A 149 -21.15 -5.65 1.43
C TYR A 149 -21.97 -5.82 2.70
N ARG A 150 -21.35 -6.14 3.82
CA ARG A 150 -22.03 -6.34 5.10
C ARG A 150 -22.73 -5.07 5.59
N LEU A 151 -22.23 -3.89 5.21
CA LEU A 151 -22.79 -2.59 5.60
C LEU A 151 -23.88 -2.11 4.63
N THR A 152 -23.74 -2.40 3.34
CA THR A 152 -24.58 -1.82 2.27
C THR A 152 -25.48 -2.82 1.56
N GLY A 153 -25.15 -4.10 1.58
CA GLY A 153 -25.77 -5.14 0.76
C GLY A 153 -25.33 -5.12 -0.72
N VAL A 154 -24.35 -4.28 -1.09
CA VAL A 154 -23.87 -4.15 -2.47
C VAL A 154 -22.54 -4.88 -2.61
N ASN A 155 -22.44 -5.88 -3.50
CA ASN A 155 -21.22 -6.60 -3.83
C ASN A 155 -20.43 -5.82 -4.89
N ALA A 156 -19.62 -4.86 -4.45
CA ALA A 156 -18.80 -4.02 -5.31
C ALA A 156 -17.48 -3.68 -4.64
N VAL A 157 -16.48 -3.36 -5.46
CA VAL A 157 -15.17 -2.81 -5.05
C VAL A 157 -14.81 -1.64 -5.95
N GLY A 158 -13.98 -0.72 -5.47
CA GLY A 158 -13.39 0.31 -6.28
C GLY A 158 -12.41 -0.27 -7.30
N VAL A 159 -12.20 0.43 -8.42
CA VAL A 159 -11.32 -0.05 -9.50
C VAL A 159 -9.88 -0.24 -9.03
N GLY A 160 -9.41 0.59 -8.08
CA GLY A 160 -8.11 0.42 -7.45
C GLY A 160 -8.00 -0.90 -6.69
N GLU A 161 -8.98 -1.23 -5.87
CA GLU A 161 -9.05 -2.51 -5.15
C GLU A 161 -9.25 -3.70 -6.10
N ALA A 162 -10.11 -3.54 -7.12
CA ALA A 162 -10.37 -4.56 -8.13
C ALA A 162 -9.08 -4.97 -8.87
N SER A 163 -8.17 -4.03 -9.11
CA SER A 163 -6.88 -4.29 -9.76
C SER A 163 -5.97 -5.24 -8.98
N GLY A 164 -6.20 -5.40 -7.69
CA GLY A 164 -5.52 -6.41 -6.85
C GLY A 164 -6.27 -7.74 -6.74
N ILE A 165 -7.48 -7.83 -7.31
CA ILE A 165 -8.24 -9.08 -7.44
C ILE A 165 -7.88 -9.76 -8.76
N PHE A 166 -8.00 -9.01 -9.86
CA PHE A 166 -7.80 -9.45 -11.23
C PHE A 166 -7.38 -8.25 -12.11
N PRO A 167 -6.66 -8.47 -13.23
CA PRO A 167 -6.25 -7.39 -14.14
C PRO A 167 -7.41 -6.53 -14.62
N ILE A 168 -7.17 -5.22 -14.68
CA ILE A 168 -8.14 -4.20 -15.11
C ILE A 168 -7.80 -3.70 -16.52
N ASP A 169 -8.82 -3.58 -17.35
CA ASP A 169 -8.81 -2.77 -18.56
C ASP A 169 -9.02 -1.30 -18.15
N SER A 170 -7.94 -0.51 -18.18
CA SER A 170 -7.97 0.89 -17.77
C SER A 170 -8.74 1.81 -18.73
N GLU A 171 -9.03 1.37 -19.95
CA GLU A 171 -9.85 2.14 -20.91
C GLU A 171 -11.34 1.95 -20.62
N ASN A 172 -11.74 0.70 -20.33
CA ASN A 172 -13.14 0.34 -20.07
C ASN A 172 -13.50 0.33 -18.57
N LEU A 173 -12.53 0.51 -17.68
CA LEU A 173 -12.69 0.58 -16.21
C LEU A 173 -13.39 -0.65 -15.61
N CYS A 174 -13.06 -1.82 -16.14
CA CYS A 174 -13.60 -3.11 -15.72
C CYS A 174 -12.51 -4.18 -15.77
N TYR A 175 -12.82 -5.38 -15.28
CA TYR A 175 -11.92 -6.52 -15.44
C TYR A 175 -11.62 -6.79 -16.91
N ASP A 176 -10.36 -7.08 -17.24
CA ASP A 176 -9.93 -7.38 -18.61
C ASP A 176 -10.65 -8.63 -19.14
N GLN A 177 -11.55 -8.44 -20.10
CA GLN A 177 -12.40 -9.50 -20.62
C GLN A 177 -11.63 -10.57 -21.38
N ILE A 178 -10.51 -10.20 -22.02
CA ILE A 178 -9.65 -11.18 -22.72
C ILE A 178 -9.00 -12.10 -21.68
N MET A 179 -8.56 -11.56 -20.56
CA MET A 179 -7.97 -12.37 -19.48
C MET A 179 -9.03 -13.18 -18.75
N VAL A 180 -10.26 -12.67 -18.59
CA VAL A 180 -11.41 -13.43 -18.06
C VAL A 180 -11.70 -14.66 -18.93
N GLU A 181 -11.75 -14.48 -20.26
CA GLU A 181 -11.94 -15.58 -21.21
C GLU A 181 -10.80 -16.61 -21.13
N LYS A 182 -9.55 -16.15 -21.06
CA LYS A 182 -8.39 -17.05 -20.91
C LYS A 182 -8.46 -17.83 -19.59
N PHE A 183 -8.84 -17.19 -18.48
CA PHE A 183 -9.03 -17.86 -17.20
C PHE A 183 -10.12 -18.93 -17.26
N ASN A 184 -11.28 -18.60 -17.82
CA ASN A 184 -12.38 -19.55 -17.99
C ASN A 184 -11.96 -20.75 -18.86
N ALA A 185 -11.14 -20.51 -19.88
CA ALA A 185 -10.61 -21.59 -20.73
C ALA A 185 -9.72 -22.56 -19.95
N ILE A 186 -8.79 -22.07 -19.13
CA ILE A 186 -7.90 -22.96 -18.35
C ILE A 186 -8.61 -23.72 -17.25
N ILE A 187 -9.67 -23.15 -16.64
CA ILE A 187 -10.44 -23.85 -15.59
C ILE A 187 -11.52 -24.78 -16.16
N SER A 188 -11.85 -24.72 -17.45
CA SER A 188 -12.93 -25.52 -18.08
C SER A 188 -12.78 -27.04 -17.86
N LYS A 189 -11.56 -27.55 -17.78
CA LYS A 189 -11.25 -28.95 -17.51
C LYS A 189 -11.69 -29.43 -16.12
N TYR A 190 -11.91 -28.51 -15.17
CA TYR A 190 -12.35 -28.83 -13.81
C TYR A 190 -13.88 -28.90 -13.65
N GLN A 191 -14.64 -28.52 -14.68
CA GLN A 191 -16.11 -28.55 -14.72
C GLN A 191 -16.78 -27.85 -13.54
N LEU A 192 -16.24 -26.68 -13.17
CA LEU A 192 -16.79 -25.87 -12.06
C LEU A 192 -18.17 -25.32 -12.38
N PRO A 193 -19.08 -25.17 -11.37
CA PRO A 193 -20.45 -24.73 -11.60
C PRO A 193 -20.59 -23.22 -11.87
N TRP A 194 -19.48 -22.48 -11.93
CA TRP A 194 -19.39 -21.03 -12.12
C TRP A 194 -18.32 -20.68 -13.16
N LYS A 195 -18.43 -19.50 -13.73
CA LYS A 195 -17.40 -18.80 -14.47
C LYS A 195 -16.86 -17.65 -13.64
N LEU A 196 -15.67 -17.11 -14.00
CA LEU A 196 -15.03 -16.06 -13.22
C LEU A 196 -15.93 -14.84 -13.03
N GLU A 197 -16.58 -14.38 -14.11
CA GLU A 197 -17.50 -13.25 -14.09
C GLU A 197 -18.70 -13.41 -13.15
N ASP A 198 -19.12 -14.64 -12.86
CA ASP A 198 -20.23 -14.91 -11.95
C ASP A 198 -19.87 -14.69 -10.47
N VAL A 199 -18.60 -14.80 -10.13
CA VAL A 199 -18.13 -14.80 -8.74
C VAL A 199 -17.38 -13.52 -8.33
N LEU A 200 -16.93 -12.71 -9.30
CA LEU A 200 -16.25 -11.44 -9.05
C LEU A 200 -17.21 -10.35 -8.55
N PRO A 201 -16.77 -9.41 -7.69
CA PRO A 201 -17.54 -8.22 -7.34
C PRO A 201 -17.63 -7.25 -8.54
N SER A 202 -18.67 -6.40 -8.56
CA SER A 202 -18.77 -5.32 -9.53
C SER A 202 -17.66 -4.27 -9.30
N VAL A 203 -17.13 -3.70 -10.39
CA VAL A 203 -16.13 -2.64 -10.34
C VAL A 203 -16.82 -1.28 -10.41
N LEU A 204 -16.44 -0.36 -9.54
CA LEU A 204 -16.90 1.02 -9.50
C LEU A 204 -15.69 1.97 -9.49
N VAL A 205 -15.84 3.18 -10.02
CA VAL A 205 -14.78 4.19 -9.97
C VAL A 205 -15.03 5.22 -8.86
N ALA A 206 -13.99 5.90 -8.43
CA ALA A 206 -14.10 6.98 -7.46
C ALA A 206 -15.14 8.03 -7.93
N GLY A 207 -16.02 8.45 -7.02
CA GLY A 207 -17.13 9.36 -7.32
C GLY A 207 -18.45 8.67 -7.67
N GLU A 208 -18.47 7.37 -7.92
CA GLU A 208 -19.71 6.61 -8.03
C GLU A 208 -20.24 6.22 -6.64
N LYS A 209 -21.56 6.11 -6.53
CA LYS A 209 -22.18 5.71 -5.28
C LYS A 209 -22.27 4.19 -5.19
N ALA A 210 -21.60 3.63 -4.19
CA ALA A 210 -21.56 2.18 -3.92
C ALA A 210 -22.63 1.70 -2.93
N GLY A 211 -23.77 2.37 -2.86
CA GLY A 211 -24.86 2.02 -1.95
C GLY A 211 -25.00 2.97 -0.76
N SER A 212 -25.73 2.53 0.25
CA SER A 212 -25.96 3.30 1.48
C SER A 212 -26.01 2.38 2.69
N LEU A 213 -25.70 2.90 3.88
CA LEU A 213 -25.76 2.15 5.13
C LEU A 213 -27.17 1.60 5.37
N THR A 214 -27.29 0.29 5.46
CA THR A 214 -28.55 -0.41 5.72
C THR A 214 -28.86 -0.48 7.21
N GLU A 215 -30.08 -0.88 7.58
CA GLU A 215 -30.43 -1.14 8.98
C GLU A 215 -29.57 -2.25 9.61
N SER A 216 -29.30 -3.32 8.85
CA SER A 216 -28.44 -4.41 9.29
C SER A 216 -26.99 -3.94 9.45
N GLY A 217 -26.49 -3.13 8.51
CA GLY A 217 -25.19 -2.51 8.59
C GLY A 217 -25.03 -1.57 9.78
N ALA A 218 -26.04 -0.73 10.03
CA ALA A 218 -26.05 0.16 11.20
C ALA A 218 -25.99 -0.62 12.52
N LYS A 219 -26.68 -1.76 12.60
CA LYS A 219 -26.61 -2.66 13.78
C LYS A 219 -25.21 -3.27 13.97
N LEU A 220 -24.53 -3.66 12.87
CA LEU A 220 -23.15 -4.14 12.93
C LEU A 220 -22.19 -3.06 13.47
N LEU A 221 -22.49 -1.78 13.20
CA LEU A 221 -21.76 -0.63 13.73
C LEU A 221 -22.26 -0.18 15.12
N GLY A 222 -22.95 -1.04 15.86
CA GLY A 222 -23.46 -0.75 17.20
C GLY A 222 -24.50 0.38 17.26
N GLY A 223 -25.12 0.74 16.15
CA GLY A 223 -26.10 1.84 16.06
C GLY A 223 -25.46 3.24 16.15
N MET A 224 -24.14 3.36 16.05
CA MET A 224 -23.42 4.64 16.17
C MET A 224 -23.62 5.57 14.97
N LEU A 225 -23.98 5.01 13.82
CA LEU A 225 -24.20 5.77 12.58
C LEU A 225 -25.65 5.60 12.08
N PRO A 226 -26.28 6.67 11.56
CA PRO A 226 -27.65 6.60 11.05
C PRO A 226 -27.72 5.85 9.72
N VAL A 227 -28.82 5.15 9.48
CA VAL A 227 -29.15 4.50 8.21
C VAL A 227 -29.20 5.52 7.08
N GLY A 228 -28.80 5.11 5.86
CA GLY A 228 -28.90 5.91 4.66
C GLY A 228 -27.67 6.73 4.31
N ILE A 229 -26.60 6.72 5.13
CA ILE A 229 -25.31 7.35 4.77
C ILE A 229 -24.81 6.74 3.46
N SER A 230 -24.44 7.59 2.48
CA SER A 230 -23.90 7.16 1.19
C SER A 230 -22.50 6.61 1.32
N PHE A 231 -22.19 5.54 0.57
CA PHE A 231 -20.86 4.95 0.52
C PHE A 231 -20.15 5.27 -0.79
N ALA A 232 -18.88 5.67 -0.68
CA ALA A 232 -17.93 5.61 -1.78
C ALA A 232 -17.54 4.15 -2.07
N PRO A 233 -17.05 3.80 -3.26
CA PRO A 233 -16.53 2.47 -3.56
C PRO A 233 -15.45 2.08 -2.56
N PRO A 234 -15.47 0.84 -2.03
CA PRO A 234 -14.42 0.39 -1.11
C PRO A 234 -13.09 0.20 -1.84
N GLU A 235 -12.01 0.67 -1.25
CA GLU A 235 -10.67 0.70 -1.86
C GLU A 235 -9.62 -0.04 -1.04
N GLY A 236 -8.51 -0.38 -1.67
CA GLY A 236 -7.31 -0.87 -1.02
C GLY A 236 -6.52 0.26 -0.33
N ASP A 237 -5.73 -0.11 0.69
CA ASP A 237 -4.86 0.81 1.41
C ASP A 237 -3.83 1.51 0.49
N ALA A 238 -3.39 0.84 -0.57
CA ALA A 238 -2.53 1.41 -1.59
C ALA A 238 -3.22 2.58 -2.32
N GLY A 239 -4.43 2.39 -2.85
CA GLY A 239 -5.20 3.41 -3.56
C GLY A 239 -5.58 4.59 -2.66
N THR A 240 -6.03 4.31 -1.43
CA THR A 240 -6.34 5.39 -0.46
C THR A 240 -5.09 6.11 0.03
N GLY A 241 -3.95 5.43 0.09
CA GLY A 241 -2.64 6.05 0.35
C GLY A 241 -2.23 7.04 -0.75
N MET A 242 -2.48 6.71 -2.02
CA MET A 242 -2.25 7.63 -3.14
C MET A 242 -3.14 8.87 -3.04
N VAL A 243 -4.42 8.71 -2.71
CA VAL A 243 -5.35 9.84 -2.48
C VAL A 243 -4.87 10.72 -1.32
N ALA A 244 -4.47 10.12 -0.20
CA ALA A 244 -3.98 10.84 0.98
C ALA A 244 -2.69 11.64 0.73
N THR A 245 -1.97 11.32 -0.34
CA THR A 245 -0.68 11.93 -0.70
C THR A 245 -0.73 12.75 -1.99
N ASN A 246 -1.92 12.97 -2.56
CA ASN A 246 -2.10 13.66 -3.86
C ASN A 246 -1.29 13.03 -5.01
N ALA A 247 -1.17 11.70 -5.02
CA ALA A 247 -0.36 10.98 -5.99
C ALA A 247 -1.26 10.14 -6.91
N VAL A 248 -2.24 10.77 -7.57
CA VAL A 248 -3.23 10.10 -8.46
C VAL A 248 -3.16 10.57 -9.91
N ALA A 249 -2.47 11.66 -10.20
CA ALA A 249 -2.27 12.16 -11.56
C ALA A 249 -1.08 11.45 -12.24
N PRO A 250 -1.12 11.23 -13.58
CA PRO A 250 0.02 10.70 -14.31
C PRO A 250 1.31 11.50 -14.07
N GLY A 251 2.45 10.81 -13.99
CA GLY A 251 3.75 11.40 -13.65
C GLY A 251 3.96 11.66 -12.16
N THR A 252 2.94 11.51 -11.32
CA THR A 252 3.09 11.59 -9.85
C THR A 252 3.18 10.21 -9.22
N GLY A 253 3.73 10.17 -8.02
CA GLY A 253 3.76 8.92 -7.25
C GLY A 253 3.94 9.16 -5.76
N ASN A 254 3.85 8.08 -4.99
CA ASN A 254 4.17 8.11 -3.57
C ASN A 254 5.18 7.03 -3.19
N VAL A 255 5.85 7.26 -2.07
CA VAL A 255 6.74 6.30 -1.40
C VAL A 255 6.27 6.11 0.02
N SER A 256 5.89 4.89 0.36
CA SER A 256 5.63 4.48 1.74
C SER A 256 6.85 3.75 2.29
N ALA A 257 7.50 4.31 3.31
CA ALA A 257 8.74 3.77 3.85
C ALA A 257 8.64 3.53 5.37
N GLY A 258 8.63 2.25 5.72
CA GLY A 258 8.56 1.74 7.08
C GLY A 258 9.46 0.52 7.24
N THR A 259 8.92 -0.58 7.74
CA THR A 259 9.57 -1.90 7.80
C THR A 259 9.95 -2.39 6.41
N SER A 260 9.02 -2.32 5.48
CA SER A 260 9.18 -2.46 4.04
C SER A 260 9.12 -1.08 3.37
N ILE A 261 9.42 -1.03 2.08
CA ILE A 261 9.29 0.17 1.27
C ILE A 261 8.59 -0.18 -0.04
N PHE A 262 7.67 0.67 -0.46
CA PHE A 262 7.09 0.57 -1.78
C PHE A 262 6.87 1.95 -2.40
N SER A 263 6.91 2.00 -3.71
CA SER A 263 6.49 3.17 -4.48
C SER A 263 5.34 2.80 -5.40
N MET A 264 4.49 3.77 -5.64
CA MET A 264 3.41 3.69 -6.62
C MET A 264 3.54 4.89 -7.54
N VAL A 265 3.71 4.64 -8.84
CA VAL A 265 3.87 5.68 -9.86
C VAL A 265 2.71 5.58 -10.84
N VAL A 266 1.96 6.66 -11.00
CA VAL A 266 0.86 6.74 -11.96
C VAL A 266 1.40 6.91 -13.36
N LEU A 267 0.98 6.04 -14.27
CA LEU A 267 1.44 5.99 -15.65
C LEU A 267 0.43 6.65 -16.58
N GLU A 268 0.90 7.22 -17.68
CA GLU A 268 0.04 7.60 -18.82
C GLU A 268 -0.54 6.38 -19.54
N ASN A 269 0.28 5.35 -19.69
CA ASN A 269 -0.06 4.10 -20.36
C ASN A 269 0.54 2.92 -19.58
N PRO A 270 -0.04 1.72 -19.66
CA PRO A 270 0.56 0.51 -19.09
C PRO A 270 1.97 0.26 -19.63
N LEU A 271 2.81 -0.45 -18.86
CA LEU A 271 4.14 -0.86 -19.31
C LEU A 271 4.05 -1.77 -20.54
N LYS A 272 5.04 -1.68 -21.43
CA LYS A 272 5.07 -2.46 -22.68
C LYS A 272 5.51 -3.90 -22.47
N ASN A 273 6.33 -4.12 -21.45
CA ASN A 273 6.89 -5.43 -21.13
C ASN A 273 6.38 -5.90 -19.77
N ILE A 274 6.47 -7.21 -19.54
CA ILE A 274 6.12 -7.85 -18.28
C ILE A 274 7.36 -7.87 -17.39
N TYR A 275 7.21 -7.44 -16.16
CA TYR A 275 8.25 -7.46 -15.13
C TYR A 275 7.69 -8.10 -13.87
N GLU A 276 8.34 -9.14 -13.37
CA GLU A 276 7.91 -9.81 -12.11
C GLU A 276 8.14 -8.93 -10.89
N GLU A 277 9.02 -7.94 -10.99
CA GLU A 277 9.35 -6.96 -9.96
C GLU A 277 8.31 -5.83 -9.84
N ILE A 278 7.43 -5.70 -10.84
CA ILE A 278 6.43 -4.61 -10.91
C ILE A 278 5.03 -5.19 -10.85
N ASP A 279 4.25 -4.72 -9.89
CA ASP A 279 2.82 -5.00 -9.87
C ASP A 279 2.07 -3.88 -10.59
N MET A 280 1.31 -4.25 -11.59
CA MET A 280 0.44 -3.31 -12.30
C MET A 280 -0.93 -3.27 -11.62
N VAL A 281 -1.22 -2.17 -10.95
CA VAL A 281 -2.51 -1.88 -10.31
C VAL A 281 -3.11 -0.59 -10.89
N THR A 282 -4.15 -0.04 -10.29
CA THR A 282 -4.74 1.22 -10.77
C THR A 282 -4.99 2.21 -9.64
N THR A 283 -5.10 3.50 -9.99
CA THR A 283 -5.67 4.52 -9.10
C THR A 283 -7.16 4.26 -8.86
N PRO A 284 -7.81 4.91 -7.87
CA PRO A 284 -9.26 4.86 -7.71
C PRO A 284 -10.08 5.41 -8.88
N THR A 285 -9.43 6.07 -9.86
CA THR A 285 -10.02 6.51 -11.14
C THR A 285 -9.70 5.60 -12.31
N GLY A 286 -8.94 4.51 -12.08
CA GLY A 286 -8.60 3.50 -13.10
C GLY A 286 -7.35 3.81 -13.92
N LYS A 287 -6.58 4.85 -13.61
CA LYS A 287 -5.28 5.10 -14.27
C LYS A 287 -4.28 3.99 -13.89
N PRO A 288 -3.47 3.49 -14.84
CA PRO A 288 -2.49 2.45 -14.56
C PRO A 288 -1.42 2.95 -13.59
N VAL A 289 -1.03 2.10 -12.66
CA VAL A 289 -0.02 2.37 -11.64
C VAL A 289 1.00 1.25 -11.65
N ALA A 290 2.28 1.61 -11.71
CA ALA A 290 3.38 0.68 -11.46
C ALA A 290 3.75 0.72 -9.99
N MET A 291 3.62 -0.41 -9.30
CA MET A 291 4.02 -0.56 -7.91
C MET A 291 5.31 -1.38 -7.82
N VAL A 292 6.34 -0.79 -7.20
CA VAL A 292 7.57 -1.47 -6.78
C VAL A 292 7.47 -1.75 -5.29
N HIS A 293 7.50 -3.00 -4.87
CA HIS A 293 7.45 -3.39 -3.47
C HIS A 293 8.74 -4.09 -3.05
N CYS A 294 9.37 -3.63 -1.97
CA CYS A 294 10.58 -4.19 -1.39
C CYS A 294 10.36 -4.56 0.07
N ASN A 295 10.79 -5.77 0.44
CA ASN A 295 10.60 -6.30 1.79
C ASN A 295 11.49 -5.63 2.85
N ASN A 296 12.63 -5.09 2.43
CA ASN A 296 13.65 -4.58 3.32
C ASN A 296 13.79 -3.06 3.25
N CYS A 297 13.56 -2.37 4.39
CA CYS A 297 13.76 -0.93 4.51
C CYS A 297 14.41 -0.60 5.86
N THR A 298 13.64 -0.23 6.90
CA THR A 298 14.22 0.30 8.14
C THR A 298 14.60 -0.76 9.18
N ASN A 299 14.27 -2.03 8.99
CA ASN A 299 14.47 -3.07 10.01
C ASN A 299 15.93 -3.22 10.46
N ASP A 300 16.88 -3.21 9.52
CA ASP A 300 18.31 -3.30 9.86
C ASP A 300 18.77 -2.04 10.57
N SER A 301 18.40 -0.86 10.10
CA SER A 301 18.73 0.41 10.78
C SER A 301 18.12 0.49 12.17
N ASN A 302 16.93 -0.10 12.40
CA ASN A 302 16.30 -0.20 13.72
C ASN A 302 17.17 -1.01 14.69
N ALA A 303 17.74 -2.14 14.23
CA ALA A 303 18.63 -2.96 15.05
C ALA A 303 19.90 -2.17 15.45
N TRP A 304 20.51 -1.44 14.50
CA TRP A 304 21.68 -0.61 14.78
C TRP A 304 21.39 0.56 15.72
N VAL A 305 20.23 1.19 15.61
CA VAL A 305 19.76 2.20 16.56
C VAL A 305 19.66 1.61 17.95
N GLY A 306 19.13 0.38 18.07
CA GLY A 306 19.07 -0.36 19.34
C GLY A 306 20.46 -0.55 19.97
N VAL A 307 21.42 -1.07 19.20
CA VAL A 307 22.81 -1.27 19.65
C VAL A 307 23.47 0.03 20.10
N LEU A 308 23.26 1.13 19.35
CA LEU A 308 23.86 2.42 19.75
C LEU A 308 23.18 3.05 20.95
N ARG A 309 21.89 2.79 21.17
CA ARG A 309 21.19 3.18 22.39
C ARG A 309 21.78 2.43 23.60
N GLU A 310 21.97 1.10 23.52
CA GLU A 310 22.61 0.31 24.56
C GLU A 310 24.04 0.80 24.85
N ALA A 311 24.80 1.18 23.82
CA ALA A 311 26.14 1.78 24.01
C ALA A 311 26.08 3.13 24.75
N ALA A 312 25.08 3.96 24.46
CA ALA A 312 24.86 5.23 25.17
C ALA A 312 24.47 5.00 26.64
N GLU A 313 23.60 4.02 26.90
CA GLU A 313 23.18 3.61 28.25
C GLU A 313 24.39 3.09 29.06
N LEU A 314 25.26 2.30 28.44
CA LEU A 314 26.50 1.83 29.07
C LEU A 314 27.44 2.98 29.48
N LEU A 315 27.40 4.10 28.75
CA LEU A 315 28.17 5.31 29.06
C LEU A 315 27.44 6.30 29.99
N GLY A 316 26.29 5.90 30.55
CA GLY A 316 25.53 6.67 31.52
C GLY A 316 24.56 7.69 30.93
N ALA A 317 24.23 7.59 29.64
CA ALA A 317 23.15 8.36 29.02
C ALA A 317 21.85 7.53 28.99
N GLU A 318 20.68 8.19 29.04
CA GLU A 318 19.38 7.54 28.98
C GLU A 318 18.50 8.16 27.85
N PRO A 319 18.95 8.08 26.57
CA PRO A 319 18.20 8.67 25.49
C PRO A 319 16.95 7.84 25.16
N SER A 320 15.85 8.52 24.84
CA SER A 320 14.71 7.85 24.21
C SER A 320 15.06 7.33 22.83
N THR A 321 14.42 6.26 22.37
CA THR A 321 14.63 5.72 21.02
C THR A 321 14.44 6.78 19.94
N GLY A 322 13.43 7.66 20.07
CA GLY A 322 13.17 8.76 19.13
C GLY A 322 14.29 9.79 19.04
N GLU A 323 14.92 10.12 20.19
CA GLU A 323 16.09 11.01 20.21
C GLU A 323 17.29 10.39 19.53
N VAL A 324 17.55 9.10 19.75
CA VAL A 324 18.64 8.38 19.08
C VAL A 324 18.43 8.40 17.56
N TYR A 325 17.24 8.07 17.07
CA TYR A 325 16.92 8.18 15.65
C TYR A 325 17.19 9.57 15.10
N THR A 326 16.62 10.58 15.72
CA THR A 326 16.75 11.97 15.25
C THR A 326 18.20 12.39 15.16
N LYS A 327 19.01 12.12 16.20
CA LYS A 327 20.43 12.50 16.23
C LYS A 327 21.25 11.73 15.21
N LEU A 328 21.03 10.42 15.03
CA LEU A 328 21.76 9.60 14.08
C LEU A 328 21.43 9.96 12.63
N TYR A 329 20.16 10.21 12.33
CA TYR A 329 19.74 10.62 11.01
C TYR A 329 20.27 12.02 10.66
N GLN A 330 20.22 12.97 11.60
CA GLN A 330 20.85 14.29 11.41
C GLN A 330 22.36 14.18 11.23
N LYS A 331 23.01 13.27 11.97
CA LYS A 331 24.45 13.02 11.82
C LYS A 331 24.83 12.48 10.44
N ALA A 332 23.93 11.72 9.80
CA ALA A 332 24.14 11.22 8.43
C ALA A 332 24.33 12.36 7.39
N LEU A 333 23.76 13.56 7.65
CA LEU A 333 23.92 14.72 6.77
C LEU A 333 25.36 15.21 6.64
N GLU A 334 26.23 14.88 7.62
CA GLU A 334 27.65 15.21 7.61
C GLU A 334 28.51 14.16 6.87
N GLY A 335 27.88 13.06 6.41
CA GLY A 335 28.57 11.99 5.71
C GLY A 335 28.98 12.38 4.29
N ASP A 336 30.08 11.75 3.82
CA ASP A 336 30.54 11.89 2.45
C ASP A 336 29.46 11.50 1.44
N ALA A 337 29.51 12.06 0.24
CA ALA A 337 28.49 11.81 -0.78
C ALA A 337 28.33 10.31 -1.10
N ASP A 338 29.42 9.55 -1.12
CA ASP A 338 29.50 8.10 -1.36
C ASP A 338 29.57 7.25 -0.08
N CYS A 339 29.18 7.81 1.08
CA CYS A 339 29.33 7.18 2.40
C CYS A 339 30.78 6.85 2.82
N GLY A 340 31.78 7.51 2.21
CA GLY A 340 33.19 7.29 2.51
C GLY A 340 33.65 5.85 2.26
N GLY A 341 33.05 5.15 1.33
CA GLY A 341 33.31 3.75 1.01
C GLY A 341 32.79 2.74 2.04
N VAL A 342 31.86 3.14 2.91
CA VAL A 342 31.11 2.24 3.80
C VAL A 342 29.90 1.71 3.04
N LEU A 343 29.69 0.40 3.03
CA LEU A 343 28.60 -0.29 2.39
C LEU A 343 27.71 -0.97 3.42
N VAL A 344 26.41 -0.86 3.25
CA VAL A 344 25.38 -1.58 3.99
C VAL A 344 24.43 -2.26 3.01
N CYS A 345 24.18 -3.56 3.20
CA CYS A 345 23.09 -4.29 2.56
C CYS A 345 22.12 -4.69 3.67
N ASN A 346 20.91 -4.13 3.65
CA ASN A 346 19.94 -4.22 4.76
C ASN A 346 18.99 -5.40 4.68
N TYR A 347 19.34 -6.47 3.96
CA TYR A 347 18.47 -7.63 3.76
C TYR A 347 18.31 -8.49 5.02
N LEU A 348 17.22 -8.30 5.76
CA LEU A 348 16.80 -9.20 6.84
C LEU A 348 15.84 -10.30 6.33
N ALA A 349 15.17 -10.06 5.20
CA ALA A 349 14.31 -11.01 4.52
C ALA A 349 14.77 -11.20 3.08
N GLY A 350 14.23 -12.20 2.40
CA GLY A 350 14.36 -12.33 0.95
C GLY A 350 13.80 -11.10 0.24
N GLU A 351 14.24 -10.84 -1.00
CA GLU A 351 13.91 -9.64 -1.74
C GLU A 351 13.62 -9.95 -3.22
N GLY A 352 12.36 -9.72 -3.62
CA GLY A 352 11.89 -10.05 -4.97
C GLY A 352 12.61 -9.24 -6.07
N VAL A 353 12.81 -7.95 -5.84
CA VAL A 353 13.45 -7.04 -6.81
C VAL A 353 14.88 -7.44 -7.15
N THR A 354 15.59 -8.10 -6.24
CA THR A 354 16.97 -8.56 -6.44
C THR A 354 17.10 -10.08 -6.47
N HIS A 355 15.98 -10.81 -6.56
CA HIS A 355 15.89 -12.28 -6.64
C HIS A 355 16.66 -13.00 -5.53
N MET A 356 16.65 -12.44 -4.32
CA MET A 356 17.25 -13.05 -3.14
C MET A 356 16.22 -13.81 -2.34
N ASP A 357 16.38 -15.13 -2.21
CA ASP A 357 15.43 -15.99 -1.48
C ASP A 357 15.48 -15.78 0.04
N THR A 358 16.65 -15.42 0.58
CA THR A 358 16.87 -15.30 2.03
C THR A 358 17.61 -14.02 2.39
N GLY A 359 17.37 -13.52 3.60
CA GLY A 359 18.07 -12.35 4.13
C GLY A 359 19.54 -12.60 4.40
N ARG A 360 20.37 -11.59 4.11
CA ARG A 360 21.81 -11.56 4.40
C ARG A 360 22.25 -10.13 4.72
N PRO A 361 21.96 -9.61 5.94
CA PRO A 361 22.42 -8.28 6.31
C PRO A 361 23.95 -8.23 6.35
N LEU A 362 24.54 -7.17 5.78
CA LEU A 362 25.97 -7.03 5.63
C LEU A 362 26.38 -5.58 5.85
N VAL A 363 27.43 -5.37 6.63
CA VAL A 363 28.18 -4.11 6.69
C VAL A 363 29.60 -4.39 6.23
N ALA A 364 30.03 -3.75 5.15
CA ALA A 364 31.35 -3.92 4.58
C ALA A 364 32.07 -2.58 4.43
N ARG A 365 33.42 -2.64 4.51
CA ARG A 365 34.29 -1.50 4.26
C ARG A 365 35.67 -1.95 3.80
N ARG A 366 36.32 -1.11 3.04
CA ARG A 366 37.74 -1.30 2.66
C ARG A 366 38.66 -0.71 3.74
N ALA A 367 39.93 -1.03 3.67
CA ALA A 367 40.97 -0.48 4.60
C ALA A 367 41.09 1.05 4.52
N ASP A 368 40.85 1.62 3.34
CA ASP A 368 40.89 3.05 3.05
C ASP A 368 39.55 3.78 3.26
N SER A 369 38.46 3.06 3.67
CA SER A 369 37.16 3.65 3.93
C SER A 369 37.18 4.59 5.13
N ARG A 370 36.49 5.71 5.00
CA ARG A 370 36.34 6.68 6.09
C ARG A 370 35.18 6.26 7.01
N PHE A 371 35.48 5.32 7.92
CA PHE A 371 34.48 4.74 8.81
C PHE A 371 34.16 5.68 9.98
N THR A 372 33.17 6.51 9.81
CA THR A 372 32.64 7.44 10.82
C THR A 372 31.14 7.14 11.06
N LEU A 373 30.59 7.62 12.18
CA LEU A 373 29.18 7.49 12.49
C LEU A 373 28.31 8.15 11.40
N ALA A 374 28.74 9.29 10.86
CA ALA A 374 28.05 9.99 9.78
C ALA A 374 27.98 9.15 8.50
N ASN A 375 29.11 8.59 8.05
CA ASN A 375 29.18 7.74 6.86
C ASN A 375 28.42 6.44 7.06
N PHE A 376 28.48 5.84 8.24
CA PHE A 376 27.76 4.62 8.55
C PHE A 376 26.24 4.83 8.49
N PHE A 377 25.72 5.89 9.12
CA PHE A 377 24.28 6.16 9.09
C PHE A 377 23.77 6.68 7.75
N LYS A 378 24.62 7.38 6.98
CA LYS A 378 24.29 7.69 5.58
C LYS A 378 24.18 6.41 4.73
N ALA A 379 25.09 5.45 4.91
CA ALA A 379 25.03 4.15 4.25
C ALA A 379 23.79 3.34 4.67
N GLN A 380 23.40 3.40 5.96
CA GLN A 380 22.14 2.82 6.45
C GLN A 380 20.92 3.43 5.72
N LEU A 381 20.86 4.76 5.60
CA LEU A 381 19.76 5.44 4.90
C LEU A 381 19.77 5.11 3.39
N TYR A 382 20.93 5.11 2.75
CA TYR A 382 21.04 4.76 1.33
C TYR A 382 20.60 3.33 1.07
N SER A 383 20.95 2.38 1.96
CA SER A 383 20.55 0.98 1.81
C SER A 383 19.02 0.78 1.87
N THR A 384 18.30 1.61 2.67
CA THR A 384 16.83 1.52 2.75
C THR A 384 16.14 1.85 1.43
N MET A 385 16.84 2.54 0.52
CA MET A 385 16.32 3.02 -0.77
C MET A 385 16.88 2.23 -1.96
N ALA A 386 17.92 1.41 -1.74
CA ALA A 386 18.68 0.80 -2.83
C ALA A 386 17.81 -0.17 -3.67
N THR A 387 17.10 -1.06 -3.03
CA THR A 387 16.21 -2.01 -3.72
C THR A 387 15.07 -1.32 -4.44
N LEU A 388 14.48 -0.29 -3.81
CA LEU A 388 13.45 0.53 -4.45
C LEU A 388 13.99 1.18 -5.73
N HIS A 389 15.19 1.77 -5.66
CA HIS A 389 15.82 2.38 -6.83
C HIS A 389 15.99 1.38 -7.97
N LEU A 390 16.46 0.15 -7.67
CA LEU A 390 16.63 -0.90 -8.69
C LEU A 390 15.30 -1.26 -9.38
N GLY A 391 14.21 -1.34 -8.63
CA GLY A 391 12.88 -1.51 -9.20
C GLY A 391 12.45 -0.30 -10.05
N MET A 392 12.75 0.92 -9.59
CA MET A 392 12.43 2.15 -10.32
C MET A 392 13.25 2.31 -11.62
N GLU A 393 14.44 1.72 -11.73
CA GLU A 393 15.19 1.67 -13.00
C GLU A 393 14.42 0.95 -14.12
N ILE A 394 13.51 0.02 -13.77
CA ILE A 394 12.63 -0.64 -14.75
C ILE A 394 11.72 0.41 -15.40
N LEU A 395 11.13 1.30 -14.61
CA LEU A 395 10.28 2.38 -15.10
C LEU A 395 11.07 3.35 -16.01
N ALA A 396 12.30 3.64 -15.64
CA ALA A 396 13.19 4.46 -16.48
C ALA A 396 13.50 3.81 -17.84
N LYS A 397 13.68 2.48 -17.90
CA LYS A 397 13.85 1.72 -19.14
C LYS A 397 12.61 1.75 -20.04
N GLU A 398 11.42 1.84 -19.43
CA GLU A 398 10.15 2.01 -20.14
C GLU A 398 9.86 3.48 -20.52
N ASN A 399 10.78 4.41 -20.21
CA ASN A 399 10.66 5.85 -20.41
C ASN A 399 9.48 6.49 -19.64
N VAL A 400 9.18 5.98 -18.46
CA VAL A 400 8.20 6.57 -17.56
C VAL A 400 8.77 7.86 -16.99
N ALA A 401 8.08 8.98 -17.19
CA ALA A 401 8.42 10.24 -16.55
C ALA A 401 7.89 10.27 -15.12
N ILE A 402 8.69 10.77 -14.19
CA ILE A 402 8.30 10.98 -12.79
C ILE A 402 8.53 12.46 -12.47
N ASP A 403 7.45 13.22 -12.38
CA ASP A 403 7.50 14.65 -12.16
C ASP A 403 7.64 14.99 -10.67
N SER A 404 6.99 14.17 -9.80
CA SER A 404 7.06 14.34 -8.34
C SER A 404 6.72 13.07 -7.59
N MET A 405 7.29 12.95 -6.37
CA MET A 405 7.01 11.86 -5.44
C MET A 405 6.61 12.41 -4.08
N THR A 406 5.61 11.81 -3.43
CA THR A 406 5.24 12.16 -2.06
C THR A 406 5.67 11.07 -1.10
N GLY A 407 6.56 11.42 -0.14
CA GLY A 407 7.08 10.49 0.86
C GLY A 407 6.24 10.46 2.13
N HIS A 408 5.99 9.26 2.68
CA HIS A 408 5.36 9.09 3.98
C HIS A 408 5.88 7.83 4.70
N GLY A 409 5.49 7.67 5.97
CA GLY A 409 5.92 6.55 6.80
C GLY A 409 7.06 6.88 7.77
N GLY A 410 7.51 5.84 8.49
CA GLY A 410 8.44 6.00 9.61
C GLY A 410 9.79 6.62 9.25
N LEU A 411 10.29 6.33 8.04
CA LEU A 411 11.57 6.83 7.55
C LEU A 411 11.59 8.37 7.46
N PHE A 412 10.46 9.00 7.14
CA PHE A 412 10.34 10.45 6.96
C PHE A 412 10.06 11.23 8.26
N LYS A 413 10.00 10.56 9.42
CA LYS A 413 9.72 11.23 10.71
C LYS A 413 10.80 12.22 11.15
N THR A 414 12.06 12.03 10.73
CA THR A 414 13.12 13.03 10.93
C THR A 414 13.08 14.02 9.76
N PRO A 415 12.63 15.25 9.98
CA PRO A 415 12.41 16.21 8.89
C PRO A 415 13.65 16.44 8.05
N GLY A 416 13.49 16.44 6.74
CA GLY A 416 14.50 16.81 5.75
C GLY A 416 15.57 15.73 5.45
N VAL A 417 15.81 14.74 6.31
CA VAL A 417 16.94 13.82 6.14
C VAL A 417 16.63 12.75 5.10
N ALA A 418 15.68 11.86 5.38
CA ALA A 418 15.31 10.81 4.44
C ALA A 418 14.73 11.39 3.14
N GLN A 419 14.01 12.50 3.24
CA GLN A 419 13.49 13.24 2.08
C GLN A 419 14.59 13.66 1.11
N LYS A 420 15.69 14.24 1.63
CA LYS A 420 16.86 14.64 0.84
C LYS A 420 17.48 13.46 0.09
N TYR A 421 17.69 12.36 0.80
CA TYR A 421 18.31 11.18 0.21
C TYR A 421 17.39 10.42 -0.74
N MET A 422 16.10 10.42 -0.46
CA MET A 422 15.11 9.86 -1.38
C MET A 422 15.05 10.66 -2.68
N ALA A 423 15.07 11.99 -2.61
CA ALA A 423 15.15 12.84 -3.80
C ALA A 423 16.40 12.53 -4.64
N ALA A 424 17.55 12.33 -3.99
CA ALA A 424 18.79 11.92 -4.67
C ALA A 424 18.69 10.50 -5.27
N ALA A 425 18.12 9.56 -4.53
CA ALA A 425 17.96 8.17 -4.97
C ALA A 425 17.02 8.05 -6.19
N LEU A 426 15.91 8.78 -6.19
CA LEU A 426 14.92 8.74 -7.28
C LEU A 426 15.25 9.73 -8.41
N ASN A 427 16.17 10.66 -8.17
CA ASN A 427 16.48 11.80 -9.05
C ASN A 427 15.20 12.57 -9.46
N ALA A 428 14.32 12.77 -8.49
CA ALA A 428 13.04 13.46 -8.65
C ALA A 428 12.70 14.27 -7.38
N PRO A 429 11.89 15.34 -7.49
CA PRO A 429 11.42 16.08 -6.31
C PRO A 429 10.65 15.15 -5.36
N VAL A 430 10.93 15.25 -4.06
CA VAL A 430 10.21 14.52 -3.01
C VAL A 430 9.54 15.49 -2.05
N THR A 431 8.23 15.36 -1.91
CA THR A 431 7.40 16.14 -0.98
C THR A 431 7.04 15.30 0.24
N VAL A 432 7.06 15.90 1.41
CA VAL A 432 6.50 15.31 2.64
C VAL A 432 5.42 16.26 3.17
N MET A 433 4.18 15.79 3.22
CA MET A 433 3.02 16.58 3.65
C MET A 433 2.86 16.50 5.19
N LYS A 434 2.35 17.57 5.82
CA LYS A 434 2.02 17.54 7.25
C LYS A 434 0.94 16.51 7.61
N THR A 435 0.03 16.21 6.67
CA THR A 435 -1.03 15.21 6.81
C THR A 435 -0.57 13.78 6.55
N ALA A 436 0.71 13.56 6.19
CA ALA A 436 1.25 12.24 5.85
C ALA A 436 1.10 11.18 6.96
N GLY A 437 0.85 11.58 8.21
CA GLY A 437 0.60 10.68 9.35
C GLY A 437 -0.83 10.14 9.45
N GLU A 438 -1.79 10.67 8.68
CA GLU A 438 -3.19 10.24 8.75
C GLU A 438 -3.47 8.98 7.93
N GLY A 439 -2.72 8.76 6.84
CA GLY A 439 -2.71 7.53 6.06
C GLY A 439 -4.00 7.23 5.29
N GLY A 440 -4.21 5.94 4.99
CA GLY A 440 -5.32 5.47 4.16
C GLY A 440 -6.73 5.83 4.63
N PRO A 441 -7.06 5.83 5.94
CA PRO A 441 -8.41 6.24 6.37
C PRO A 441 -8.69 7.71 6.05
N TYR A 442 -7.68 8.58 6.04
CA TYR A 442 -7.83 9.96 5.55
C TYR A 442 -8.12 9.99 4.04
N GLY A 443 -7.36 9.23 3.24
CA GLY A 443 -7.62 9.10 1.81
C GLY A 443 -9.03 8.56 1.52
N MET A 444 -9.50 7.58 2.31
CA MET A 444 -10.87 7.07 2.17
C MET A 444 -11.93 8.12 2.55
N ALA A 445 -11.66 8.94 3.57
CA ALA A 445 -12.55 10.06 3.93
C ALA A 445 -12.59 11.14 2.82
N LEU A 446 -11.46 11.39 2.14
CA LEU A 446 -11.39 12.26 0.96
C LEU A 446 -12.21 11.71 -0.21
N LEU A 447 -12.13 10.41 -0.49
CA LEU A 447 -12.97 9.74 -1.49
C LEU A 447 -14.46 9.82 -1.13
N ALA A 448 -14.81 9.70 0.16
CA ALA A 448 -16.18 9.89 0.62
C ALA A 448 -16.65 11.35 0.44
N ALA A 449 -15.80 12.34 0.65
CA ALA A 449 -16.10 13.74 0.37
C ALA A 449 -16.23 13.99 -1.14
N TYR A 450 -15.33 13.44 -1.93
CA TYR A 450 -15.33 13.54 -3.39
C TYR A 450 -16.62 12.97 -4.02
N LEU A 451 -17.20 11.91 -3.44
CA LEU A 451 -18.48 11.34 -3.91
C LEU A 451 -19.56 12.40 -4.12
N LEU A 452 -19.56 13.48 -3.33
CA LEU A 452 -20.55 14.56 -3.45
C LEU A 452 -20.13 15.65 -4.44
N LYS A 453 -18.91 15.59 -4.98
CA LYS A 453 -18.29 16.56 -5.88
C LYS A 453 -17.96 16.00 -7.27
N ALA A 454 -17.99 14.71 -7.45
CA ALA A 454 -17.53 14.00 -8.65
C ALA A 454 -18.22 14.43 -9.95
N LYS A 455 -19.41 15.04 -9.88
CA LYS A 455 -20.11 15.59 -11.06
C LYS A 455 -19.58 16.96 -11.50
N GLU A 456 -18.84 17.64 -10.64
CA GLU A 456 -18.40 19.02 -10.82
C GLU A 456 -16.92 19.10 -11.20
N ILE A 457 -16.10 18.14 -10.76
CA ILE A 457 -14.64 18.18 -10.86
C ILE A 457 -14.06 16.76 -10.90
N SER A 458 -12.94 16.54 -11.58
CA SER A 458 -12.19 15.26 -11.54
C SER A 458 -11.54 15.03 -10.17
N LEU A 459 -11.18 13.78 -9.86
CA LEU A 459 -10.52 13.47 -8.59
C LEU A 459 -9.14 14.16 -8.51
N GLU A 460 -8.39 14.13 -9.59
CA GLU A 460 -7.07 14.75 -9.70
C GLU A 460 -7.15 16.26 -9.40
N GLU A 461 -8.04 16.97 -10.09
CA GLU A 461 -8.25 18.40 -9.87
C GLU A 461 -8.81 18.72 -8.48
N TYR A 462 -9.70 17.85 -7.95
CA TYR A 462 -10.23 18.00 -6.61
C TYR A 462 -9.15 17.89 -5.55
N LEU A 463 -8.28 16.91 -5.66
CA LEU A 463 -7.16 16.75 -4.73
C LEU A 463 -6.16 17.91 -4.87
N GLU A 464 -5.74 18.23 -6.08
CA GLU A 464 -4.73 19.26 -6.33
C GLU A 464 -5.20 20.66 -5.89
N ASN A 465 -6.39 21.07 -6.32
CA ASN A 465 -6.82 22.46 -6.16
C ASN A 465 -7.69 22.71 -4.92
N VAL A 466 -8.42 21.70 -4.43
CA VAL A 466 -9.39 21.90 -3.33
C VAL A 466 -8.87 21.31 -2.02
N VAL A 467 -8.24 20.12 -2.06
CA VAL A 467 -7.77 19.47 -0.84
C VAL A 467 -6.36 19.95 -0.47
N PHE A 468 -5.44 19.92 -1.43
CA PHE A 468 -4.02 20.15 -1.19
C PHE A 468 -3.50 21.49 -1.74
N GLY A 469 -4.35 22.32 -2.36
CA GLY A 469 -3.94 23.62 -2.94
C GLY A 469 -3.22 24.56 -1.95
N ASP A 470 -3.67 24.56 -0.68
CA ASP A 470 -3.04 25.32 0.41
C ASP A 470 -2.37 24.39 1.45
N ALA A 471 -2.12 23.12 1.10
CA ALA A 471 -1.58 22.17 2.07
C ALA A 471 -0.12 22.48 2.40
N GLU A 472 0.19 22.48 3.70
CA GLU A 472 1.55 22.66 4.17
C GLU A 472 2.36 21.37 4.00
N GLY A 473 3.46 21.48 3.26
CA GLY A 473 4.44 20.42 3.04
C GLY A 473 5.83 20.99 2.82
N SER A 474 6.82 20.13 2.76
CA SER A 474 8.18 20.49 2.34
C SER A 474 8.53 19.67 1.10
N THR A 475 9.08 20.34 0.08
CA THR A 475 9.61 19.67 -1.11
C THR A 475 11.13 19.82 -1.14
N MET A 476 11.82 18.74 -1.46
CA MET A 476 13.26 18.73 -1.68
C MET A 476 13.57 18.29 -3.10
N GLU A 477 14.30 19.15 -3.80
CA GLU A 477 14.86 18.84 -5.12
C GLU A 477 16.06 17.93 -4.99
N PRO A 478 16.36 17.08 -6.01
CA PRO A 478 17.55 16.26 -6.03
C PRO A 478 18.80 17.13 -6.13
N ASP A 479 19.72 17.02 -5.16
CA ASP A 479 21.02 17.66 -5.20
C ASP A 479 22.00 16.86 -6.08
N ALA A 480 22.69 17.51 -7.01
CA ALA A 480 23.56 16.84 -7.98
C ALA A 480 24.72 16.06 -7.34
N ALA A 481 25.28 16.55 -6.22
CA ALA A 481 26.36 15.86 -5.53
C ALA A 481 25.85 14.62 -4.79
N ASP A 482 24.66 14.71 -4.16
CA ASP A 482 24.03 13.57 -3.53
C ASP A 482 23.58 12.52 -4.56
N VAL A 483 23.04 12.92 -5.73
CA VAL A 483 22.71 12.01 -6.84
C VAL A 483 23.97 11.25 -7.32
N ALA A 484 25.08 11.96 -7.54
CA ALA A 484 26.33 11.33 -7.98
C ALA A 484 26.90 10.39 -6.89
N GLY A 485 26.85 10.81 -5.63
CA GLY A 485 27.31 10.02 -4.49
C GLY A 485 26.44 8.77 -4.29
N TYR A 486 25.12 8.90 -4.40
CA TYR A 486 24.20 7.75 -4.33
C TYR A 486 24.45 6.75 -5.46
N LYS A 487 24.68 7.20 -6.70
CA LYS A 487 25.03 6.32 -7.81
C LYS A 487 26.34 5.54 -7.57
N ALA A 488 27.36 6.21 -6.99
CA ALA A 488 28.60 5.54 -6.62
C ALA A 488 28.38 4.47 -5.52
N TYR A 489 27.56 4.80 -4.51
CA TYR A 489 27.16 3.85 -3.47
C TYR A 489 26.37 2.68 -4.04
N LEU A 490 25.35 2.93 -4.89
CA LEU A 490 24.49 1.91 -5.49
C LEU A 490 25.30 0.93 -6.34
N LYS A 491 26.32 1.43 -7.08
CA LYS A 491 27.21 0.54 -7.83
C LYS A 491 27.93 -0.44 -6.89
N ALA A 492 28.51 0.03 -5.79
CA ALA A 492 29.16 -0.84 -4.80
C ALA A 492 28.16 -1.80 -4.12
N TYR A 493 26.91 -1.35 -3.94
CA TYR A 493 25.83 -2.18 -3.42
C TYR A 493 25.49 -3.35 -4.36
N CYS A 494 25.33 -3.09 -5.65
CA CYS A 494 25.08 -4.14 -6.65
C CYS A 494 26.26 -5.09 -6.81
N ASP A 495 27.51 -4.58 -6.74
CA ASP A 495 28.72 -5.42 -6.82
C ASP A 495 28.85 -6.38 -5.61
N ALA A 496 28.13 -6.16 -4.51
CA ALA A 496 28.14 -6.97 -3.29
C ALA A 496 26.98 -7.96 -3.15
N LEU A 497 25.94 -7.84 -3.98
CA LEU A 497 24.83 -8.78 -4.04
C LEU A 497 25.24 -10.04 -4.78
#